data_e9dd2a36ae296dc64a3ea9b740b8398f
#
_entry.id   e9dd2a36ae296dc64a3ea9b740b8398f
#
_cell.length_a   1.000
_cell.length_b   1.000
_cell.length_c   1.000
_cell.angle_alpha   90.00
_cell.angle_beta   90.00
_cell.angle_gamma   90.00
#
_symmetry.space_group_name_H-M   'P 1'
#
loop_
_entity.id
_entity.type
_entity.pdbx_description
1 polymer ?
#
loop_
_entity_poly.entity_id
_entity_poly.type
_entity_poly.pdbx_seq_one_letter_code
_entity_poly.pdbx_strand_id
1 'polypeptide(L)'
;MGFLTGKRALIVGVASERSIASGIAKAMRREGAELAYTYQTEKLLSRVEKLAAETGSTMVLPCDVAYDEQIENVFTQLKKTWDGLDIIVHSVAYAPREELAGNYLDAATRAGFNTAHEISSYSFTALAKAGRSMLQGRNGALLTLSYIGAVRSIPHYNVMGLAKASLEANVRYLAASVGAEGTRVNAISAGPIKTLAAAGISDFKKMLDAYAKSTPLKRGVTIDEVGNAAAFLCSDLASGITGEIVYVDAGYSHVGITHSE
;
A
#
# COMPACT_ATOMS: atom_id res chain seq x y z
N MET A 1 -7.73 17.01 -19.11
CA MET A 1 -7.52 15.53 -19.11
C MET A 1 -6.55 15.22 -18.00
N GLY A 2 -6.85 14.27 -17.12
CA GLY A 2 -5.93 13.87 -16.06
C GLY A 2 -4.79 13.02 -16.61
N PHE A 3 -3.66 12.98 -15.91
CA PHE A 3 -2.44 12.29 -16.36
C PHE A 3 -2.49 10.76 -16.23
N LEU A 4 -3.60 10.19 -15.73
CA LEU A 4 -3.90 8.75 -15.72
C LEU A 4 -5.06 8.38 -16.66
N THR A 5 -5.48 9.29 -17.55
CA THR A 5 -6.56 9.01 -18.51
C THR A 5 -6.22 7.80 -19.37
N GLY A 6 -7.13 6.83 -19.44
CA GLY A 6 -6.96 5.58 -20.18
C GLY A 6 -6.15 4.50 -19.45
N LYS A 7 -5.63 4.77 -18.24
CA LYS A 7 -4.99 3.77 -17.38
C LYS A 7 -6.03 3.00 -16.55
N ARG A 8 -5.79 1.72 -16.33
CA ARG A 8 -6.60 0.81 -15.52
C ARG A 8 -5.83 0.40 -14.28
N ALA A 9 -6.44 0.57 -13.11
CA ALA A 9 -5.78 0.31 -11.82
C ALA A 9 -6.58 -0.67 -10.97
N LEU A 10 -5.90 -1.69 -10.46
CA LEU A 10 -6.40 -2.59 -9.42
C LEU A 10 -5.95 -2.06 -8.05
N ILE A 11 -6.91 -1.81 -7.16
CA ILE A 11 -6.68 -1.34 -5.78
C ILE A 11 -6.95 -2.48 -4.81
N VAL A 12 -5.90 -2.97 -4.17
CA VAL A 12 -5.96 -4.07 -3.19
C VAL A 12 -5.76 -3.52 -1.78
N GLY A 13 -6.67 -3.85 -0.85
CA GLY A 13 -6.54 -3.50 0.58
C GLY A 13 -7.41 -2.32 1.03
N VAL A 14 -8.51 -2.04 0.36
CA VAL A 14 -9.51 -1.10 0.86
C VAL A 14 -10.24 -1.69 2.06
N ALA A 15 -10.15 -1.05 3.23
CA ALA A 15 -10.86 -1.46 4.45
C ALA A 15 -11.94 -0.46 4.88
N SER A 16 -11.81 0.81 4.48
CA SER A 16 -12.77 1.88 4.77
C SER A 16 -12.47 3.12 3.92
N GLU A 17 -13.37 4.10 3.96
CA GLU A 17 -13.16 5.43 3.35
C GLU A 17 -11.95 6.20 3.92
N ARG A 18 -11.47 5.80 5.12
CA ARG A 18 -10.29 6.38 5.79
C ARG A 18 -9.00 5.62 5.52
N SER A 19 -9.03 4.54 4.74
CA SER A 19 -7.82 3.82 4.38
C SER A 19 -6.97 4.62 3.37
N ILE A 20 -5.66 4.43 3.40
CA ILE A 20 -4.75 5.06 2.41
C ILE A 20 -5.16 4.61 0.99
N ALA A 21 -5.56 3.35 0.83
CA ALA A 21 -6.08 2.84 -0.44
C ALA A 21 -7.27 3.66 -0.98
N SER A 22 -8.14 4.19 -0.11
CA SER A 22 -9.25 5.07 -0.51
C SER A 22 -8.75 6.42 -1.04
N GLY A 23 -7.77 7.02 -0.38
CA GLY A 23 -7.13 8.26 -0.86
C GLY A 23 -6.46 8.05 -2.21
N ILE A 24 -5.73 6.93 -2.38
CA ILE A 24 -5.10 6.54 -3.65
C ILE A 24 -6.13 6.38 -4.76
N ALA A 25 -7.21 5.64 -4.50
CA ALA A 25 -8.27 5.40 -5.47
C ALA A 25 -8.93 6.71 -5.93
N LYS A 26 -9.26 7.59 -5.00
CA LYS A 26 -9.86 8.91 -5.30
C LYS A 26 -8.90 9.79 -6.12
N ALA A 27 -7.63 9.81 -5.79
CA ALA A 27 -6.62 10.55 -6.55
C ALA A 27 -6.47 9.98 -7.97
N MET A 28 -6.34 8.66 -8.13
CA MET A 28 -6.22 8.03 -9.45
C MET A 28 -7.47 8.26 -10.31
N ARG A 29 -8.67 8.17 -9.70
CA ARG A 29 -9.93 8.46 -10.41
C ARG A 29 -10.01 9.92 -10.86
N ARG A 30 -9.65 10.85 -10.00
CA ARG A 30 -9.57 12.28 -10.35
C ARG A 30 -8.67 12.54 -11.55
N GLU A 31 -7.56 11.79 -11.64
CA GLU A 31 -6.63 11.88 -12.77
C GLU A 31 -7.05 11.02 -13.99
N GLY A 32 -8.23 10.39 -13.95
CA GLY A 32 -8.84 9.77 -15.12
C GLY A 32 -8.66 8.26 -15.25
N ALA A 33 -8.11 7.58 -14.25
CA ALA A 33 -7.99 6.12 -14.27
C ALA A 33 -9.35 5.41 -14.14
N GLU A 34 -9.47 4.25 -14.80
CA GLU A 34 -10.50 3.25 -14.51
C GLU A 34 -10.03 2.37 -13.35
N LEU A 35 -10.92 2.04 -12.41
CA LEU A 35 -10.56 1.35 -11.18
C LEU A 35 -11.28 0.01 -11.03
N ALA A 36 -10.58 -0.98 -10.49
CA ALA A 36 -11.14 -2.19 -9.92
C ALA A 36 -10.66 -2.34 -8.47
N TYR A 37 -11.45 -2.99 -7.65
CA TYR A 37 -11.20 -3.12 -6.23
C TYR A 37 -11.23 -4.57 -5.78
N THR A 38 -10.52 -4.86 -4.69
CA THR A 38 -10.70 -6.11 -3.96
C THR A 38 -11.21 -5.85 -2.55
N TYR A 39 -11.94 -6.82 -2.00
CA TYR A 39 -12.31 -6.89 -0.60
C TYR A 39 -11.87 -8.23 0.00
N GLN A 40 -11.41 -8.21 1.26
CA GLN A 40 -10.90 -9.41 1.92
C GLN A 40 -12.02 -10.30 2.46
N THR A 41 -13.03 -9.72 3.08
CA THR A 41 -14.14 -10.45 3.71
C THR A 41 -15.48 -9.79 3.37
N GLU A 42 -16.56 -10.56 3.44
CA GLU A 42 -17.94 -10.06 3.22
C GLU A 42 -18.28 -8.84 4.11
N LYS A 43 -17.68 -8.75 5.30
CA LYS A 43 -17.87 -7.58 6.20
C LYS A 43 -17.32 -6.28 5.61
N LEU A 44 -16.39 -6.35 4.67
CA LEU A 44 -15.81 -5.19 4.01
C LEU A 44 -16.50 -4.87 2.68
N LEU A 45 -17.25 -5.80 2.09
CA LEU A 45 -17.86 -5.66 0.77
C LEU A 45 -18.61 -4.34 0.62
N SER A 46 -19.58 -4.06 1.50
CA SER A 46 -20.41 -2.85 1.40
C SER A 46 -19.59 -1.54 1.46
N ARG A 47 -18.48 -1.53 2.18
CA ARG A 47 -17.59 -0.36 2.26
C ARG A 47 -16.80 -0.16 0.98
N VAL A 48 -16.36 -1.27 0.37
CA VAL A 48 -15.63 -1.25 -0.89
C VAL A 48 -16.56 -0.89 -2.05
N GLU A 49 -17.79 -1.45 -2.09
CA GLU A 49 -18.82 -1.09 -3.06
C GLU A 49 -19.18 0.40 -3.02
N LYS A 50 -19.30 0.97 -1.80
CA LYS A 50 -19.53 2.41 -1.64
C LYS A 50 -18.43 3.23 -2.30
N LEU A 51 -17.15 2.90 -2.03
CA LEU A 51 -16.01 3.59 -2.65
C LEU A 51 -15.98 3.36 -4.17
N ALA A 52 -16.27 2.15 -4.62
CA ALA A 52 -16.35 1.83 -6.04
C ALA A 52 -17.41 2.70 -6.74
N ALA A 53 -18.60 2.81 -6.17
CA ALA A 53 -19.67 3.68 -6.68
C ALA A 53 -19.25 5.17 -6.72
N GLU A 54 -18.61 5.68 -5.64
CA GLU A 54 -18.09 7.05 -5.60
C GLU A 54 -17.04 7.34 -6.69
N THR A 55 -16.30 6.33 -7.11
CA THR A 55 -15.27 6.43 -8.15
C THR A 55 -15.71 5.94 -9.52
N GLY A 56 -17.00 5.58 -9.66
CA GLY A 56 -17.57 5.12 -10.92
C GLY A 56 -17.09 3.74 -11.38
N SER A 57 -16.64 2.89 -10.45
CA SER A 57 -16.27 1.51 -10.74
C SER A 57 -17.40 0.55 -10.43
N THR A 58 -17.52 -0.50 -11.23
CA THR A 58 -18.45 -1.63 -11.02
C THR A 58 -17.71 -2.93 -10.70
N MET A 59 -16.38 -2.92 -10.69
CA MET A 59 -15.56 -4.11 -10.44
C MET A 59 -15.08 -4.16 -8.98
N VAL A 60 -15.73 -5.02 -8.20
CA VAL A 60 -15.39 -5.30 -6.79
C VAL A 60 -15.29 -6.82 -6.64
N LEU A 61 -14.10 -7.33 -6.37
CA LEU A 61 -13.77 -8.76 -6.42
C LEU A 61 -13.31 -9.26 -5.04
N PRO A 62 -13.70 -10.48 -4.61
CA PRO A 62 -13.19 -11.07 -3.39
C PRO A 62 -11.70 -11.42 -3.54
N CYS A 63 -10.89 -11.09 -2.52
CA CYS A 63 -9.48 -11.47 -2.47
C CYS A 63 -8.93 -11.36 -1.05
N ASP A 64 -8.70 -12.49 -0.41
CA ASP A 64 -7.78 -12.58 0.72
C ASP A 64 -6.40 -12.96 0.16
N VAL A 65 -5.43 -12.07 0.36
CA VAL A 65 -4.06 -12.22 -0.17
C VAL A 65 -3.26 -13.33 0.53
N ALA A 66 -3.81 -13.96 1.56
CA ALA A 66 -3.25 -15.17 2.17
C ALA A 66 -3.42 -16.42 1.29
N TYR A 67 -4.22 -16.34 0.22
CA TYR A 67 -4.52 -17.47 -0.67
C TYR A 67 -4.18 -17.12 -2.12
N ASP A 68 -3.17 -17.80 -2.68
CA ASP A 68 -2.70 -17.55 -4.05
C ASP A 68 -3.81 -17.76 -5.09
N GLU A 69 -4.70 -18.75 -4.88
CA GLU A 69 -5.84 -19.01 -5.78
C GLU A 69 -6.85 -17.86 -5.80
N GLN A 70 -7.04 -17.14 -4.70
CA GLN A 70 -7.90 -15.96 -4.69
C GLN A 70 -7.24 -14.80 -5.46
N ILE A 71 -5.92 -14.63 -5.31
CA ILE A 71 -5.16 -13.67 -6.09
C ILE A 71 -5.27 -13.98 -7.59
N GLU A 72 -5.02 -15.22 -8.00
CA GLU A 72 -5.11 -15.64 -9.40
C GLU A 72 -6.52 -15.44 -9.98
N ASN A 73 -7.56 -15.72 -9.18
CA ASN A 73 -8.94 -15.52 -9.59
C ASN A 73 -9.26 -14.04 -9.87
N VAL A 74 -8.70 -13.09 -9.11
CA VAL A 74 -8.87 -11.65 -9.39
C VAL A 74 -8.45 -11.34 -10.82
N PHE A 75 -7.26 -11.77 -11.25
CA PHE A 75 -6.78 -11.49 -12.60
C PHE A 75 -7.56 -12.27 -13.67
N THR A 76 -8.06 -13.45 -13.34
CA THR A 76 -8.97 -14.22 -14.21
C THR A 76 -10.27 -13.46 -14.46
N GLN A 77 -10.84 -12.83 -13.44
CA GLN A 77 -12.05 -12.02 -13.59
C GLN A 77 -11.76 -10.70 -14.33
N LEU A 78 -10.65 -10.02 -14.02
CA LEU A 78 -10.27 -8.79 -14.71
C LEU A 78 -10.10 -9.00 -16.22
N LYS A 79 -9.50 -10.11 -16.64
CA LYS A 79 -9.32 -10.48 -18.08
C LYS A 79 -10.62 -10.63 -18.86
N LYS A 80 -11.77 -10.82 -18.19
CA LYS A 80 -13.08 -10.88 -18.85
C LYS A 80 -13.57 -9.51 -19.30
N THR A 81 -13.07 -8.44 -18.65
CA THR A 81 -13.54 -7.06 -18.89
C THR A 81 -12.43 -6.18 -19.47
N TRP A 82 -11.18 -6.38 -19.04
CA TRP A 82 -10.03 -5.60 -19.46
C TRP A 82 -9.03 -6.46 -20.28
N ASP A 83 -8.60 -5.94 -21.41
CA ASP A 83 -7.56 -6.53 -22.26
C ASP A 83 -6.14 -6.34 -21.71
N GLY A 84 -6.00 -5.52 -20.66
CA GLY A 84 -4.75 -5.26 -19.95
C GLY A 84 -4.95 -4.45 -18.69
N LEU A 85 -3.91 -4.35 -17.88
CA LEU A 85 -3.86 -3.63 -16.63
C LEU A 85 -2.61 -2.73 -16.61
N ASP A 86 -2.74 -1.51 -16.13
CA ASP A 86 -1.62 -0.57 -16.09
C ASP A 86 -1.04 -0.42 -14.69
N ILE A 87 -1.86 -0.56 -13.65
CA ILE A 87 -1.46 -0.25 -12.27
C ILE A 87 -1.98 -1.32 -11.30
N ILE A 88 -1.11 -1.79 -10.39
CA ILE A 88 -1.51 -2.56 -9.22
C ILE A 88 -1.06 -1.81 -7.98
N VAL A 89 -2.01 -1.48 -7.11
CA VAL A 89 -1.78 -0.89 -5.79
C VAL A 89 -1.96 -1.95 -4.72
N HIS A 90 -0.90 -2.28 -4.03
CA HIS A 90 -0.87 -3.16 -2.87
C HIS A 90 -0.90 -2.31 -1.58
N SER A 91 -2.05 -2.23 -0.93
CA SER A 91 -2.25 -1.49 0.32
C SER A 91 -2.67 -2.44 1.45
N VAL A 92 -1.90 -3.53 1.61
CA VAL A 92 -2.18 -4.59 2.57
C VAL A 92 -1.05 -4.68 3.59
N ALA A 93 -1.43 -4.86 4.85
CA ALA A 93 -0.51 -5.23 5.93
C ALA A 93 -1.30 -5.88 7.07
N TYR A 94 -0.74 -6.92 7.66
CA TYR A 94 -1.31 -7.58 8.82
C TYR A 94 -0.21 -8.22 9.67
N ALA A 95 -0.35 -8.10 10.98
CA ALA A 95 0.31 -8.94 11.98
C ALA A 95 -0.69 -9.22 13.11
N PRO A 96 -0.62 -10.39 13.77
CA PRO A 96 -1.40 -10.66 14.97
C PRO A 96 -1.16 -9.58 16.02
N ARG A 97 -2.21 -9.16 16.74
CA ARG A 97 -2.12 -8.02 17.67
C ARG A 97 -1.14 -8.25 18.81
N GLU A 98 -1.06 -9.48 19.29
CA GLU A 98 -0.14 -9.94 20.33
C GLU A 98 1.32 -9.76 19.92
N GLU A 99 1.65 -9.90 18.65
CA GLU A 99 3.00 -9.72 18.10
C GLU A 99 3.45 -8.24 18.11
N LEU A 100 2.51 -7.30 18.23
CA LEU A 100 2.76 -5.86 18.24
C LEU A 100 2.83 -5.29 19.65
N ALA A 101 2.51 -6.08 20.67
CA ALA A 101 2.43 -5.62 22.06
C ALA A 101 3.77 -5.81 22.79
N GLY A 102 4.13 -4.87 23.67
CA GLY A 102 5.30 -5.01 24.56
C GLY A 102 6.65 -5.03 23.88
N ASN A 103 7.59 -5.75 24.51
CA ASN A 103 8.95 -5.91 24.00
C ASN A 103 8.98 -6.90 22.82
N TYR A 104 9.76 -6.60 21.80
CA TYR A 104 9.85 -7.42 20.59
C TYR A 104 10.28 -8.86 20.88
N LEU A 105 11.27 -9.09 21.74
CA LEU A 105 11.76 -10.43 22.03
C LEU A 105 10.74 -11.30 22.77
N ASP A 106 9.87 -10.67 23.57
CA ASP A 106 8.84 -11.38 24.33
C ASP A 106 7.61 -11.65 23.47
N ALA A 107 7.28 -10.75 22.54
CA ALA A 107 6.09 -10.83 21.72
C ALA A 107 6.25 -11.68 20.45
N ALA A 108 7.47 -11.68 19.86
CA ALA A 108 7.68 -12.31 18.56
C ALA A 108 7.63 -13.84 18.63
N THR A 109 6.69 -14.44 17.88
CA THR A 109 6.61 -15.88 17.68
C THR A 109 6.96 -16.27 16.25
N ARG A 110 7.33 -17.53 16.01
CA ARG A 110 7.58 -18.05 14.66
C ARG A 110 6.32 -17.94 13.80
N ALA A 111 5.15 -18.25 14.34
CA ALA A 111 3.89 -18.19 13.61
C ALA A 111 3.51 -16.77 13.24
N GLY A 112 3.58 -15.83 14.20
CA GLY A 112 3.26 -14.43 13.95
C GLY A 112 4.24 -13.75 12.99
N PHE A 113 5.54 -14.07 13.12
CA PHE A 113 6.57 -13.62 12.18
C PHE A 113 6.25 -14.08 10.75
N ASN A 114 5.96 -15.38 10.54
CA ASN A 114 5.62 -15.92 9.23
C ASN A 114 4.35 -15.24 8.67
N THR A 115 3.29 -15.15 9.45
CA THR A 115 2.02 -14.50 9.05
C THR A 115 2.24 -13.04 8.63
N ALA A 116 3.03 -12.28 9.41
CA ALA A 116 3.31 -10.88 9.07
C ALA A 116 4.06 -10.75 7.74
N HIS A 117 5.05 -11.60 7.47
CA HIS A 117 5.80 -11.58 6.22
C HIS A 117 4.99 -12.08 5.02
N GLU A 118 4.22 -13.14 5.20
CA GLU A 118 3.36 -13.71 4.17
C GLU A 118 2.35 -12.67 3.67
N ILE A 119 1.58 -12.08 4.60
CA ILE A 119 0.53 -11.12 4.24
C ILE A 119 1.09 -9.75 3.85
N SER A 120 2.14 -9.26 4.53
CA SER A 120 2.56 -7.87 4.35
C SER A 120 3.73 -7.69 3.38
N SER A 121 4.39 -8.77 2.93
CA SER A 121 5.51 -8.71 1.98
C SER A 121 5.31 -9.65 0.80
N TYR A 122 5.15 -10.97 1.03
CA TYR A 122 5.02 -11.95 -0.05
C TYR A 122 3.81 -11.70 -0.95
N SER A 123 2.68 -11.28 -0.39
CA SER A 123 1.47 -11.00 -1.15
C SER A 123 1.67 -9.96 -2.27
N PHE A 124 2.63 -9.02 -2.11
CA PHE A 124 3.01 -8.10 -3.18
C PHE A 124 3.68 -8.81 -4.35
N THR A 125 4.56 -9.78 -4.07
CA THR A 125 5.15 -10.65 -5.11
C THR A 125 4.08 -11.51 -5.78
N ALA A 126 3.16 -12.08 -5.02
CA ALA A 126 2.08 -12.91 -5.56
C ALA A 126 1.17 -12.11 -6.50
N LEU A 127 0.78 -10.89 -6.13
CA LEU A 127 0.03 -9.97 -6.99
C LEU A 127 0.81 -9.59 -8.27
N ALA A 128 2.11 -9.28 -8.14
CA ALA A 128 2.96 -8.98 -9.28
C ALA A 128 3.06 -10.16 -10.24
N LYS A 129 3.26 -11.38 -9.72
CA LYS A 129 3.34 -12.63 -10.49
C LYS A 129 2.03 -12.88 -11.24
N ALA A 130 0.88 -12.84 -10.55
CA ALA A 130 -0.42 -13.12 -11.14
C ALA A 130 -0.84 -12.05 -12.18
N GLY A 131 -0.48 -10.77 -11.94
CA GLY A 131 -0.80 -9.64 -12.82
C GLY A 131 0.16 -9.44 -13.99
N ARG A 132 1.35 -10.09 -13.98
CA ARG A 132 2.45 -9.84 -14.94
C ARG A 132 2.01 -9.84 -16.41
N SER A 133 1.22 -10.83 -16.80
CA SER A 133 0.76 -10.94 -18.20
C SER A 133 -0.17 -9.81 -18.65
N MET A 134 -0.88 -9.17 -17.71
CA MET A 134 -1.75 -8.04 -18.01
C MET A 134 -1.01 -6.70 -18.02
N LEU A 135 0.15 -6.60 -17.35
CA LEU A 135 1.00 -5.41 -17.28
C LEU A 135 1.98 -5.31 -18.45
N GLN A 136 2.31 -6.45 -19.06
CA GLN A 136 3.36 -6.54 -20.09
C GLN A 136 3.05 -5.64 -21.30
N GLY A 137 4.04 -4.82 -21.69
CA GLY A 137 3.93 -3.91 -22.84
C GLY A 137 3.06 -2.66 -22.62
N ARG A 138 2.62 -2.39 -21.37
CA ARG A 138 1.72 -1.27 -21.04
C ARG A 138 2.37 -0.13 -20.26
N ASN A 139 3.69 -0.13 -20.08
CA ASN A 139 4.39 0.77 -19.15
C ASN A 139 3.79 0.70 -17.74
N GLY A 140 3.64 -0.53 -17.23
CA GLY A 140 2.93 -0.84 -16.01
C GLY A 140 3.58 -0.22 -14.76
N ALA A 141 2.81 -0.11 -13.69
CA ALA A 141 3.29 0.34 -12.39
C ALA A 141 2.75 -0.53 -11.26
N LEU A 142 3.65 -1.01 -10.40
CA LEU A 142 3.34 -1.66 -9.13
C LEU A 142 3.68 -0.68 -8.00
N LEU A 143 2.74 -0.47 -7.09
CA LEU A 143 2.91 0.40 -5.94
C LEU A 143 2.54 -0.34 -4.66
N THR A 144 3.39 -0.22 -3.64
CA THR A 144 3.06 -0.70 -2.29
C THR A 144 3.23 0.39 -1.25
N LEU A 145 2.74 0.13 -0.02
CA LEU A 145 2.82 1.06 1.10
C LEU A 145 3.74 0.52 2.20
N SER A 146 4.74 1.31 2.54
CA SER A 146 5.68 1.07 3.64
C SER A 146 5.48 2.08 4.77
N TYR A 147 6.33 1.99 5.76
CA TYR A 147 6.39 2.87 6.92
C TYR A 147 7.84 2.97 7.41
N ILE A 148 8.19 4.08 8.03
CA ILE A 148 9.54 4.35 8.57
C ILE A 148 10.06 3.22 9.50
N GLY A 149 9.15 2.42 10.07
CA GLY A 149 9.48 1.23 10.85
C GLY A 149 10.24 0.14 10.09
N ALA A 150 10.33 0.21 8.76
CA ALA A 150 11.18 -0.66 7.94
C ALA A 150 12.68 -0.39 8.15
N VAL A 151 13.05 0.84 8.50
CA VAL A 151 14.45 1.31 8.61
C VAL A 151 14.81 1.84 10.01
N ARG A 152 13.82 2.00 10.89
CA ARG A 152 13.99 2.45 12.27
C ARG A 152 13.13 1.61 13.22
N SER A 153 13.64 1.31 14.40
CA SER A 153 12.84 0.66 15.45
C SER A 153 11.76 1.61 15.95
N ILE A 154 10.50 1.20 15.86
CA ILE A 154 9.34 1.96 16.32
C ILE A 154 8.65 1.16 17.43
N PRO A 155 8.39 1.74 18.61
CA PRO A 155 7.66 1.07 19.68
C PRO A 155 6.31 0.51 19.19
N HIS A 156 5.98 -0.70 19.63
CA HIS A 156 4.72 -1.38 19.28
C HIS A 156 4.53 -1.66 17.79
N TYR A 157 5.62 -1.66 17.00
CA TYR A 157 5.58 -2.04 15.59
C TYR A 157 6.19 -3.43 15.36
N ASN A 158 7.14 -3.83 16.18
CA ASN A 158 7.72 -5.19 16.31
C ASN A 158 7.87 -5.93 14.96
N VAL A 159 7.26 -7.12 14.82
CA VAL A 159 7.37 -7.96 13.59
C VAL A 159 6.92 -7.25 12.31
N MET A 160 6.04 -6.26 12.43
CA MET A 160 5.60 -5.48 11.27
C MET A 160 6.75 -4.64 10.69
N GLY A 161 7.68 -4.14 11.52
CA GLY A 161 8.87 -3.44 11.06
C GLY A 161 9.73 -4.33 10.17
N LEU A 162 9.93 -5.58 10.58
CA LEU A 162 10.68 -6.57 9.80
C LEU A 162 9.97 -6.94 8.50
N ALA A 163 8.64 -7.12 8.55
CA ALA A 163 7.83 -7.38 7.37
C ALA A 163 7.88 -6.21 6.37
N LYS A 164 7.89 -4.95 6.85
CA LYS A 164 8.05 -3.76 5.99
C LYS A 164 9.46 -3.62 5.43
N ALA A 165 10.50 -3.99 6.18
CA ALA A 165 11.88 -4.06 5.65
C ALA A 165 11.99 -5.10 4.53
N SER A 166 11.38 -6.28 4.71
CA SER A 166 11.24 -7.30 3.67
C SER A 166 10.48 -6.77 2.45
N LEU A 167 9.37 -6.04 2.65
CA LEU A 167 8.59 -5.44 1.57
C LEU A 167 9.41 -4.40 0.77
N GLU A 168 10.19 -3.55 1.43
CA GLU A 168 11.06 -2.57 0.75
C GLU A 168 12.19 -3.26 -0.03
N ALA A 169 12.75 -4.35 0.48
CA ALA A 169 13.66 -5.19 -0.29
C ALA A 169 12.95 -5.79 -1.51
N ASN A 170 11.72 -6.30 -1.33
CA ASN A 170 10.91 -6.88 -2.39
C ASN A 170 10.62 -5.87 -3.52
N VAL A 171 10.39 -4.59 -3.22
CA VAL A 171 10.26 -3.52 -4.23
C VAL A 171 11.47 -3.50 -5.18
N ARG A 172 12.70 -3.56 -4.63
CA ARG A 172 13.93 -3.53 -5.44
C ARG A 172 14.09 -4.79 -6.30
N TYR A 173 13.81 -5.96 -5.72
CA TYR A 173 13.91 -7.24 -6.45
C TYR A 173 12.85 -7.35 -7.56
N LEU A 174 11.61 -6.91 -7.30
CA LEU A 174 10.57 -6.86 -8.32
C LEU A 174 10.91 -5.86 -9.42
N ALA A 175 11.41 -4.65 -9.07
CA ALA A 175 11.83 -3.66 -10.05
C ALA A 175 12.90 -4.23 -11.01
N ALA A 176 13.91 -4.94 -10.47
CA ALA A 176 14.92 -5.61 -11.29
C ALA A 176 14.33 -6.74 -12.16
N SER A 177 13.31 -7.45 -11.66
CA SER A 177 12.73 -8.61 -12.34
C SER A 177 11.83 -8.23 -13.51
N VAL A 178 11.05 -7.11 -13.39
CA VAL A 178 10.04 -6.74 -14.39
C VAL A 178 10.38 -5.47 -15.17
N GLY A 179 11.50 -4.81 -14.83
CA GLY A 179 11.90 -3.54 -15.46
C GLY A 179 12.13 -3.66 -16.96
N ALA A 180 12.76 -4.74 -17.41
CA ALA A 180 12.96 -5.01 -18.83
C ALA A 180 11.64 -5.22 -19.62
N GLU A 181 10.55 -5.51 -18.92
CA GLU A 181 9.20 -5.65 -19.48
C GLU A 181 8.43 -4.32 -19.52
N GLY A 182 9.07 -3.23 -19.09
CA GLY A 182 8.47 -1.90 -19.02
C GLY A 182 7.62 -1.66 -17.77
N THR A 183 7.66 -2.53 -16.75
CA THR A 183 6.90 -2.35 -15.51
C THR A 183 7.80 -1.76 -14.43
N ARG A 184 7.36 -0.65 -13.82
CA ARG A 184 8.03 0.01 -12.70
C ARG A 184 7.46 -0.47 -11.37
N VAL A 185 8.29 -0.51 -10.34
CA VAL A 185 7.89 -0.96 -9.00
C VAL A 185 8.42 0.02 -7.96
N ASN A 186 7.52 0.64 -7.19
CA ASN A 186 7.90 1.61 -6.16
C ASN A 186 7.08 1.40 -4.89
N ALA A 187 7.51 2.02 -3.81
CA ALA A 187 6.75 2.11 -2.57
C ALA A 187 6.62 3.55 -2.09
N ILE A 188 5.57 3.81 -1.31
CA ILE A 188 5.46 5.01 -0.50
C ILE A 188 5.62 4.63 0.97
N SER A 189 6.61 5.21 1.64
CA SER A 189 6.73 5.19 3.10
C SER A 189 5.91 6.37 3.64
N ALA A 190 4.67 6.08 4.03
CA ALA A 190 3.74 7.11 4.51
C ALA A 190 3.96 7.43 5.99
N GLY A 191 3.78 8.69 6.39
CA GLY A 191 3.64 9.06 7.79
C GLY A 191 2.43 8.38 8.45
N PRO A 192 2.35 8.33 9.78
CA PRO A 192 1.23 7.69 10.47
C PRO A 192 -0.08 8.44 10.20
N ILE A 193 -1.09 7.70 9.75
CA ILE A 193 -2.43 8.19 9.44
C ILE A 193 -3.45 7.40 10.27
N LYS A 194 -4.46 8.06 10.78
CA LYS A 194 -5.55 7.43 11.56
C LYS A 194 -6.44 6.58 10.64
N THR A 195 -6.04 5.34 10.41
CA THR A 195 -6.78 4.33 9.67
C THR A 195 -7.42 3.30 10.60
N LEU A 196 -8.26 2.40 10.07
CA LEU A 196 -8.78 1.26 10.86
C LEU A 196 -7.63 0.33 11.32
N ALA A 197 -6.62 0.10 10.49
CA ALA A 197 -5.45 -0.70 10.85
C ALA A 197 -4.68 -0.09 12.02
N ALA A 198 -4.54 1.24 12.06
CA ALA A 198 -3.88 1.96 13.14
C ALA A 198 -4.69 2.03 14.44
N ALA A 199 -6.00 1.80 14.40
CA ALA A 199 -6.87 1.85 15.59
C ALA A 199 -6.54 0.78 16.65
N GLY A 200 -5.82 -0.28 16.26
CA GLY A 200 -5.34 -1.33 17.18
C GLY A 200 -4.05 -0.98 17.95
N ILE A 201 -3.39 0.13 17.63
CA ILE A 201 -2.12 0.54 18.27
C ILE A 201 -2.44 1.33 19.55
N SER A 202 -1.88 0.88 20.67
CA SER A 202 -2.01 1.58 21.96
C SER A 202 -1.41 2.98 21.87
N ASP A 203 -2.06 3.95 22.56
CA ASP A 203 -1.61 5.36 22.61
C ASP A 203 -1.40 6.05 21.24
N PHE A 204 -2.06 5.55 20.17
CA PHE A 204 -1.89 6.04 18.81
C PHE A 204 -2.12 7.56 18.68
N LYS A 205 -3.07 8.14 19.44
CA LYS A 205 -3.31 9.60 19.44
C LYS A 205 -2.10 10.37 19.95
N LYS A 206 -1.51 9.93 21.08
CA LYS A 206 -0.29 10.56 21.63
C LYS A 206 0.88 10.45 20.65
N MET A 207 1.00 9.29 19.97
CA MET A 207 2.01 9.09 18.95
C MET A 207 1.82 10.05 17.77
N LEU A 208 0.59 10.26 17.29
CA LEU A 208 0.30 11.23 16.22
C LEU A 208 0.66 12.67 16.62
N ASP A 209 0.32 13.07 17.86
CA ASP A 209 0.62 14.41 18.37
C ASP A 209 2.14 14.63 18.49
N ALA A 210 2.87 13.64 19.01
CA ALA A 210 4.33 13.68 19.09
C ALA A 210 4.98 13.70 17.70
N TYR A 211 4.46 12.88 16.78
CA TYR A 211 4.91 12.86 15.39
C TYR A 211 4.73 14.23 14.73
N ALA A 212 3.54 14.83 14.83
CA ALA A 212 3.26 16.13 14.24
C ALA A 212 4.21 17.23 14.75
N LYS A 213 4.52 17.23 16.06
CA LYS A 213 5.51 18.16 16.63
C LYS A 213 6.91 17.94 16.11
N SER A 214 7.26 16.70 15.77
CA SER A 214 8.60 16.30 15.32
C SER A 214 8.86 16.52 13.83
N THR A 215 7.80 16.65 13.00
CA THR A 215 7.96 16.85 11.56
C THR A 215 8.39 18.29 11.22
N PRO A 216 9.16 18.50 10.14
CA PRO A 216 9.45 19.83 9.59
C PRO A 216 8.19 20.65 9.30
N LEU A 217 7.15 20.03 8.73
CA LEU A 217 5.89 20.71 8.40
C LEU A 217 4.97 20.93 9.61
N LYS A 218 5.37 20.47 10.83
CA LYS A 218 4.62 20.59 12.08
C LYS A 218 3.18 20.06 12.02
N ARG A 219 2.97 19.02 11.22
CA ARG A 219 1.70 18.31 11.06
C ARG A 219 1.92 16.88 10.59
N GLY A 220 0.92 16.06 10.68
CA GLY A 220 0.86 14.78 9.99
C GLY A 220 0.54 14.93 8.49
N VAL A 221 0.47 13.81 7.81
CA VAL A 221 0.05 13.69 6.40
C VAL A 221 -1.36 13.14 6.30
N THR A 222 -2.01 13.39 5.18
CA THR A 222 -3.38 12.94 4.87
C THR A 222 -3.36 11.79 3.86
N ILE A 223 -4.47 11.05 3.78
CA ILE A 223 -4.66 10.02 2.74
C ILE A 223 -4.64 10.62 1.33
N ASP A 224 -5.06 11.89 1.18
CA ASP A 224 -5.07 12.58 -0.11
C ASP A 224 -3.64 12.94 -0.56
N GLU A 225 -2.77 13.36 0.36
CA GLU A 225 -1.36 13.64 0.05
C GLU A 225 -0.62 12.37 -0.39
N VAL A 226 -0.87 11.25 0.30
CA VAL A 226 -0.35 9.93 -0.11
C VAL A 226 -0.96 9.51 -1.44
N GLY A 227 -2.26 9.74 -1.64
CA GLY A 227 -2.96 9.47 -2.90
C GLY A 227 -2.39 10.23 -4.09
N ASN A 228 -2.06 11.52 -3.91
CA ASN A 228 -1.45 12.36 -4.94
C ASN A 228 -0.06 11.83 -5.36
N ALA A 229 0.77 11.47 -4.38
CA ALA A 229 2.08 10.87 -4.64
C ALA A 229 1.95 9.51 -5.35
N ALA A 230 0.97 8.69 -4.94
CA ALA A 230 0.67 7.41 -5.56
C ALA A 230 0.24 7.56 -7.03
N ALA A 231 -0.66 8.50 -7.32
CA ALA A 231 -1.11 8.79 -8.69
C ALA A 231 0.07 9.24 -9.57
N PHE A 232 0.95 10.12 -9.06
CA PHE A 232 2.17 10.54 -9.75
C PHE A 232 3.10 9.35 -10.02
N LEU A 233 3.45 8.55 -9.00
CA LEU A 233 4.37 7.41 -9.14
C LEU A 233 3.87 6.34 -10.10
N CYS A 234 2.54 6.18 -10.22
CA CYS A 234 1.92 5.22 -11.13
C CYS A 234 1.69 5.78 -12.54
N SER A 235 1.97 7.06 -12.78
CA SER A 235 1.81 7.71 -14.08
C SER A 235 3.06 7.67 -14.94
N ASP A 236 2.93 8.02 -16.22
CA ASP A 236 4.06 8.17 -17.14
C ASP A 236 4.97 9.35 -16.77
N LEU A 237 4.50 10.30 -15.91
CA LEU A 237 5.32 11.38 -15.36
C LEU A 237 6.48 10.87 -14.49
N ALA A 238 6.34 9.65 -13.94
CA ALA A 238 7.35 8.98 -13.12
C ALA A 238 8.10 7.89 -13.90
N SER A 239 8.18 7.98 -15.24
CA SER A 239 8.74 6.93 -16.11
C SER A 239 10.20 6.57 -15.81
N GLY A 240 10.98 7.47 -15.21
CA GLY A 240 12.35 7.23 -14.77
C GLY A 240 12.50 6.74 -13.32
N ILE A 241 11.40 6.47 -12.60
CA ILE A 241 11.42 6.10 -11.17
C ILE A 241 11.00 4.63 -11.00
N THR A 242 11.92 3.77 -10.55
CA THR A 242 11.65 2.38 -10.22
C THR A 242 12.61 1.87 -9.13
N GLY A 243 12.16 0.96 -8.28
CA GLY A 243 12.92 0.44 -7.13
C GLY A 243 12.99 1.40 -5.95
N GLU A 244 12.23 2.50 -5.97
CA GLU A 244 12.35 3.60 -5.02
C GLU A 244 11.32 3.49 -3.88
N ILE A 245 11.73 3.97 -2.70
CA ILE A 245 10.87 4.14 -1.53
C ILE A 245 10.71 5.65 -1.28
N VAL A 246 9.59 6.20 -1.70
CA VAL A 246 9.30 7.63 -1.59
C VAL A 246 8.65 7.95 -0.25
N TYR A 247 9.24 8.86 0.51
CA TYR A 247 8.68 9.29 1.79
C TYR A 247 7.61 10.37 1.59
N VAL A 248 6.41 10.09 2.10
CA VAL A 248 5.30 11.05 2.22
C VAL A 248 4.94 11.14 3.70
N ASP A 249 5.72 11.90 4.46
CA ASP A 249 5.75 11.85 5.92
C ASP A 249 5.95 13.23 6.59
N ALA A 250 5.67 14.30 5.88
CA ALA A 250 5.88 15.67 6.32
C ALA A 250 7.34 16.00 6.71
N GLY A 251 8.31 15.22 6.17
CA GLY A 251 9.75 15.38 6.39
C GLY A 251 10.29 14.66 7.62
N TYR A 252 9.50 13.85 8.31
CA TYR A 252 9.89 13.15 9.54
C TYR A 252 11.14 12.28 9.37
N SER A 253 11.26 11.57 8.26
CA SER A 253 12.38 10.67 7.98
C SER A 253 13.74 11.36 7.96
N HIS A 254 13.77 12.67 7.71
CA HIS A 254 15.01 13.48 7.61
C HIS A 254 15.41 14.15 8.92
N VAL A 255 14.57 14.07 9.98
CA VAL A 255 14.86 14.74 11.26
C VAL A 255 15.75 13.84 12.12
N GLY A 256 16.92 14.31 12.50
CA GLY A 256 17.84 13.60 13.38
C GLY A 256 17.54 13.78 14.87
N ILE A 257 17.21 15.00 15.28
CA ILE A 257 16.90 15.36 16.68
C ILE A 257 15.64 16.23 16.70
N THR A 258 14.68 15.86 17.53
CA THR A 258 13.52 16.69 17.81
C THR A 258 13.81 17.53 19.06
N HIS A 259 13.77 18.86 18.94
CA HIS A 259 13.77 19.73 20.10
C HIS A 259 12.39 19.66 20.77
N SER A 260 12.33 19.21 22.01
CA SER A 260 11.17 19.42 22.88
C SER A 260 11.21 20.88 23.34
N GLU A 261 10.34 21.73 22.78
CA GLU A 261 9.96 22.99 23.42
C GLU A 261 9.02 22.72 24.57
#